data_7c2fe156d3592ce95081617ae0787c00
#
_entry.id   7c2fe156d3592ce95081617ae0787c00
#
_cell.length_a   1.000
_cell.length_b   1.000
_cell.length_c   1.000
_cell.angle_alpha   90.00
_cell.angle_beta   90.00
_cell.angle_gamma   90.00
#
_symmetry.space_group_name_H-M   'P 1'
#
loop_
_entity.id
_entity.type
_entity.pdbx_description
1 polymer ?
#
loop_
_entity_poly.entity_id
_entity_poly.type
_entity_poly.pdbx_seq_one_letter_code
_entity_poly.pdbx_strand_id
1 'polypeptide(L)'
;MNKARNAVGEAVSSTADENNPSIIMAASGAKGSILNLAQMAACVGQQALRGKRIEKGFKNRTLVSFRQRDLSPDARGFIKHGFKHGLSPTEFFFGAMTGRDSLMDTGLRTPKSGYLYRRLANALQDLKVEYDLTVRDANKKIIQFSYGEDGIDISKSEGGRINVKRIMKEVIGE
;
A
#
# COMPACT_ATOMS: atom_id res chain seq x y z
N MET A 1 -9.67 16.31 6.85
CA MET A 1 -10.58 15.38 6.17
C MET A 1 -10.39 13.93 6.57
N ASN A 2 -9.16 13.40 6.64
CA ASN A 2 -8.95 12.03 7.17
C ASN A 2 -9.39 11.88 8.63
N LYS A 3 -9.17 12.90 9.48
CA LYS A 3 -9.67 12.91 10.87
C LYS A 3 -11.20 12.77 10.94
N ALA A 4 -11.94 13.50 10.08
CA ALA A 4 -13.40 13.39 10.04
C ALA A 4 -13.85 11.97 9.65
N ARG A 5 -13.23 11.38 8.62
CA ARG A 5 -13.51 10.00 8.23
C ARG A 5 -13.22 8.99 9.35
N ASN A 6 -12.11 9.17 10.06
CA ASN A 6 -11.75 8.27 11.16
C ASN A 6 -12.73 8.42 12.34
N ALA A 7 -13.09 9.64 12.73
CA ALA A 7 -14.12 9.89 13.77
C ALA A 7 -15.48 9.27 13.40
N VAL A 8 -15.87 9.36 12.13
CA VAL A 8 -17.07 8.68 11.63
C VAL A 8 -16.92 7.15 11.71
N GLY A 9 -15.74 6.61 11.41
CA GLY A 9 -15.45 5.19 11.54
C GLY A 9 -15.58 4.70 12.99
N GLU A 10 -15.06 5.45 13.95
CA GLU A 10 -15.18 5.18 15.37
C GLU A 10 -16.65 5.23 15.84
N ALA A 11 -17.41 6.25 15.43
CA ALA A 11 -18.83 6.36 15.74
C ALA A 11 -19.65 5.19 15.18
N VAL A 12 -19.38 4.77 13.95
CA VAL A 12 -20.04 3.61 13.34
C VAL A 12 -19.69 2.33 14.08
N SER A 13 -18.42 2.15 14.45
CA SER A 13 -17.97 0.98 15.21
C SER A 13 -18.62 0.89 16.59
N SER A 14 -18.78 2.02 17.29
CA SER A 14 -19.37 2.06 18.63
C SER A 14 -20.91 1.89 18.63
N THR A 15 -21.56 2.21 17.53
CA THR A 15 -23.04 2.15 17.41
C THR A 15 -23.52 0.82 16.81
N ALA A 16 -22.64 0.11 16.11
CA ALA A 16 -23.02 -1.12 15.42
C ALA A 16 -23.07 -2.32 16.40
N ASP A 17 -24.01 -3.23 16.13
CA ASP A 17 -24.17 -4.46 16.91
C ASP A 17 -22.91 -5.34 16.78
N GLU A 18 -22.38 -5.80 17.92
CA GLU A 18 -21.21 -6.71 17.98
C GLU A 18 -21.45 -8.03 17.24
N ASN A 19 -22.69 -8.48 17.13
CA ASN A 19 -23.08 -9.67 16.39
C ASN A 19 -23.17 -9.43 14.87
N ASN A 20 -22.93 -8.21 14.40
CA ASN A 20 -22.96 -7.93 12.97
C ASN A 20 -21.82 -8.69 12.24
N PRO A 21 -22.13 -9.53 11.22
CA PRO A 21 -21.12 -10.30 10.52
C PRO A 21 -19.97 -9.44 9.94
N SER A 22 -20.28 -8.22 9.50
CA SER A 22 -19.25 -7.31 8.97
C SER A 22 -18.27 -6.82 10.05
N ILE A 23 -18.76 -6.63 11.29
CA ILE A 23 -17.90 -6.28 12.42
C ILE A 23 -17.04 -7.47 12.83
N ILE A 24 -17.65 -8.65 12.94
CA ILE A 24 -16.94 -9.88 13.29
C ILE A 24 -15.81 -10.14 12.27
N MET A 25 -16.07 -10.01 10.97
CA MET A 25 -15.05 -10.19 9.94
C MET A 25 -13.93 -9.14 10.03
N ALA A 26 -14.26 -7.89 10.30
CA ALA A 26 -13.29 -6.81 10.43
C ALA A 26 -12.47 -6.94 11.72
N ALA A 27 -13.10 -7.30 12.84
CA ALA A 27 -12.43 -7.49 14.13
C ALA A 27 -11.50 -8.70 14.14
N SER A 28 -11.91 -9.80 13.50
CA SER A 28 -11.07 -11.01 13.36
C SER A 28 -9.88 -10.82 12.40
N GLY A 29 -9.84 -9.73 11.63
CA GLY A 29 -8.81 -9.52 10.61
C GLY A 29 -8.95 -10.40 9.37
N ALA A 30 -10.04 -11.18 9.24
CA ALA A 30 -10.24 -12.11 8.15
C ALA A 30 -10.47 -11.39 6.82
N LYS A 31 -11.36 -10.39 6.81
CA LYS A 31 -11.64 -9.59 5.62
C LYS A 31 -12.38 -8.29 5.97
N GLY A 32 -12.13 -7.25 5.16
CA GLY A 32 -12.75 -5.95 5.36
C GLY A 32 -12.06 -5.13 6.43
N SER A 33 -12.60 -3.94 6.68
CA SER A 33 -12.16 -3.05 7.73
C SER A 33 -13.34 -2.22 8.23
N ILE A 34 -13.22 -1.65 9.41
CA ILE A 34 -14.18 -0.68 9.97
C ILE A 34 -14.40 0.50 9.00
N LEU A 35 -13.36 0.85 8.25
CA LEU A 35 -13.45 1.89 7.23
C LEU A 35 -14.48 1.54 6.13
N ASN A 36 -14.55 0.29 5.69
CA ASN A 36 -15.51 -0.13 4.68
C ASN A 36 -16.95 -0.01 5.21
N LEU A 37 -17.15 -0.36 6.47
CA LEU A 37 -18.46 -0.21 7.13
C LEU A 37 -18.86 1.27 7.25
N ALA A 38 -17.92 2.13 7.62
CA ALA A 38 -18.12 3.58 7.66
C ALA A 38 -18.46 4.17 6.28
N GLN A 39 -17.82 3.70 5.22
CA GLN A 39 -18.10 4.12 3.85
C GLN A 39 -19.49 3.68 3.37
N MET A 40 -19.95 2.51 3.80
CA MET A 40 -21.31 2.05 3.49
C MET A 40 -22.36 2.84 4.26
N ALA A 41 -22.19 2.98 5.58
CA ALA A 41 -23.22 3.51 6.46
C ALA A 41 -23.27 5.02 6.54
N ALA A 42 -22.13 5.71 6.48
CA ALA A 42 -22.03 7.12 6.81
C ALA A 42 -21.44 7.99 5.68
N CYS A 43 -20.15 7.92 5.39
CA CYS A 43 -19.53 8.69 4.32
C CYS A 43 -18.35 7.98 3.65
N VAL A 44 -18.24 8.14 2.34
CA VAL A 44 -17.11 7.56 1.57
C VAL A 44 -15.79 8.32 1.85
N GLY A 45 -15.88 9.63 2.03
CA GLY A 45 -14.74 10.46 2.41
C GLY A 45 -13.94 11.00 1.21
N GLN A 46 -12.71 11.44 1.49
CA GLN A 46 -11.84 12.10 0.50
C GLN A 46 -11.36 11.12 -0.56
N GLN A 47 -11.63 11.45 -1.80
CA GLN A 47 -11.06 10.77 -2.97
C GLN A 47 -9.68 11.36 -3.30
N ALA A 48 -8.75 10.47 -3.65
CA ALA A 48 -7.39 10.86 -3.97
C ALA A 48 -6.92 10.17 -5.25
N LEU A 49 -6.21 10.92 -6.09
CA LEU A 49 -5.53 10.40 -7.27
C LEU A 49 -4.02 10.41 -7.00
N ARG A 50 -3.38 9.26 -7.10
CA ARG A 50 -1.93 9.11 -6.86
C ARG A 50 -1.47 9.76 -5.55
N GLY A 51 -2.24 9.58 -4.48
CA GLY A 51 -1.94 10.10 -3.15
C GLY A 51 -2.22 11.60 -2.95
N LYS A 52 -2.74 12.30 -3.94
CA LYS A 52 -3.08 13.72 -3.87
C LYS A 52 -4.59 13.95 -4.00
N ARG A 53 -5.07 15.05 -3.40
CA ARG A 53 -6.46 15.48 -3.61
C ARG A 53 -6.70 15.78 -5.10
N ILE A 54 -7.94 15.62 -5.52
CA ILE A 54 -8.32 15.91 -6.91
C ILE A 54 -8.20 17.42 -7.16
N GLU A 55 -7.31 17.80 -8.06
CA GLU A 55 -7.02 19.20 -8.35
C GLU A 55 -7.20 19.56 -9.83
N LYS A 56 -7.03 18.54 -10.69
CA LYS A 56 -6.98 18.73 -12.15
C LYS A 56 -8.18 18.09 -12.83
N GLY A 57 -8.72 18.78 -13.77
CA GLY A 57 -9.75 18.37 -14.70
C GLY A 57 -9.85 19.45 -15.78
N PHE A 58 -10.04 20.68 -15.35
CA PHE A 58 -10.05 21.88 -16.19
C PHE A 58 -9.07 22.92 -15.64
N LYS A 59 -8.95 24.06 -16.32
CA LYS A 59 -8.08 25.15 -15.87
C LYS A 59 -8.55 25.67 -14.50
N ASN A 60 -7.77 25.39 -13.46
CA ASN A 60 -7.99 25.79 -12.06
C ASN A 60 -9.30 25.30 -11.41
N ARG A 61 -9.93 24.22 -11.91
CA ARG A 61 -11.11 23.58 -11.31
C ARG A 61 -11.17 22.11 -11.68
N THR A 62 -11.90 21.31 -10.92
CA THR A 62 -12.05 19.86 -11.14
C THR A 62 -13.14 19.56 -12.17
N LEU A 63 -14.29 20.21 -12.05
CA LEU A 63 -15.43 20.09 -12.96
C LEU A 63 -15.96 21.45 -13.35
N VAL A 64 -16.71 21.50 -14.44
CA VAL A 64 -17.31 22.75 -14.97
C VAL A 64 -18.31 23.36 -13.98
N SER A 65 -18.99 22.55 -13.20
CA SER A 65 -19.97 22.96 -12.19
C SER A 65 -19.36 23.71 -10.99
N PHE A 66 -18.07 23.58 -10.75
CA PHE A 66 -17.39 24.26 -9.67
C PHE A 66 -16.73 25.57 -10.13
N ARG A 67 -16.62 26.52 -9.21
CA ARG A 67 -15.92 27.79 -9.46
C ARG A 67 -14.42 27.54 -9.65
N GLN A 68 -13.76 28.43 -10.36
CA GLN A 68 -12.31 28.38 -10.49
C GLN A 68 -11.64 28.62 -9.12
N ARG A 69 -10.59 27.85 -8.82
CA ARG A 69 -9.84 27.90 -7.55
C ARG A 69 -10.68 27.59 -6.30
N ASP A 70 -11.81 26.91 -6.47
CA ASP A 70 -12.62 26.45 -5.33
C ASP A 70 -11.84 25.42 -4.51
N LEU A 71 -11.70 25.69 -3.21
CA LEU A 71 -11.04 24.82 -2.24
C LEU A 71 -12.02 24.04 -1.36
N SER A 72 -13.32 24.19 -1.63
CA SER A 72 -14.35 23.47 -0.87
C SER A 72 -14.12 21.96 -0.93
N PRO A 73 -14.56 21.23 0.11
CA PRO A 73 -14.45 19.76 0.14
C PRO A 73 -15.07 19.11 -1.10
N ASP A 74 -16.24 19.56 -1.48
CA ASP A 74 -17.01 19.03 -2.61
C ASP A 74 -16.27 19.22 -3.94
N ALA A 75 -15.71 20.41 -4.15
CA ALA A 75 -14.95 20.72 -5.37
C ALA A 75 -13.63 19.91 -5.46
N ARG A 76 -13.12 19.44 -4.33
CA ARG A 76 -11.85 18.70 -4.24
C ARG A 76 -12.01 17.21 -4.01
N GLY A 77 -13.20 16.68 -4.26
CA GLY A 77 -13.47 15.25 -4.27
C GLY A 77 -13.70 14.64 -2.89
N PHE A 78 -14.28 15.39 -1.96
CA PHE A 78 -14.76 14.82 -0.70
C PHE A 78 -16.21 14.35 -0.90
N ILE A 79 -16.45 13.06 -0.70
CA ILE A 79 -17.78 12.44 -0.79
C ILE A 79 -18.39 12.41 0.60
N LYS A 80 -19.47 13.17 0.78
CA LYS A 80 -20.18 13.31 2.06
C LYS A 80 -21.12 12.16 2.35
N HIS A 81 -21.70 11.58 1.31
CA HIS A 81 -22.69 10.53 1.44
C HIS A 81 -22.03 9.15 1.53
N GLY A 82 -22.71 8.24 2.23
CA GLY A 82 -22.38 6.82 2.22
C GLY A 82 -23.08 6.08 1.10
N PHE A 83 -22.60 4.89 0.77
CA PHE A 83 -23.21 4.07 -0.29
C PHE A 83 -24.67 3.71 -0.02
N LYS A 84 -25.05 3.55 1.27
CA LYS A 84 -26.44 3.25 1.64
C LYS A 84 -27.41 4.37 1.25
N HIS A 85 -26.99 5.63 1.36
CA HIS A 85 -27.82 6.79 1.02
C HIS A 85 -27.79 7.13 -0.48
N GLY A 86 -26.84 6.57 -1.22
CA GLY A 86 -26.59 6.93 -2.60
C GLY A 86 -25.66 8.15 -2.73
N LEU A 87 -25.08 8.31 -3.89
CA LEU A 87 -24.12 9.36 -4.20
C LEU A 87 -24.73 10.37 -5.18
N SER A 88 -24.40 11.63 -5.02
CA SER A 88 -24.71 12.63 -6.05
C SER A 88 -23.92 12.37 -7.34
N PRO A 89 -24.36 12.87 -8.51
CA PRO A 89 -23.64 12.65 -9.76
C PRO A 89 -22.17 13.08 -9.72
N THR A 90 -21.87 14.18 -9.04
CA THR A 90 -20.50 14.68 -8.87
C THR A 90 -19.66 13.79 -7.96
N GLU A 91 -20.23 13.31 -6.85
CA GLU A 91 -19.58 12.39 -5.93
C GLU A 91 -19.30 11.06 -6.60
N PHE A 92 -20.28 10.53 -7.34
CA PHE A 92 -20.11 9.31 -8.13
C PHE A 92 -18.99 9.47 -9.16
N PHE A 93 -18.94 10.59 -9.86
CA PHE A 93 -17.88 10.84 -10.83
C PHE A 93 -16.49 10.83 -10.21
N PHE A 94 -16.31 11.47 -9.06
CA PHE A 94 -15.03 11.44 -8.33
C PHE A 94 -14.66 10.03 -7.87
N GLY A 95 -15.63 9.27 -7.36
CA GLY A 95 -15.43 7.88 -6.98
C GLY A 95 -15.04 6.99 -8.18
N ALA A 96 -15.73 7.15 -9.31
CA ALA A 96 -15.44 6.41 -10.54
C ALA A 96 -14.05 6.75 -11.09
N MET A 97 -13.63 8.02 -11.02
CA MET A 97 -12.31 8.47 -11.46
C MET A 97 -11.20 7.85 -10.61
N THR A 98 -11.36 7.84 -9.29
CA THR A 98 -10.41 7.20 -8.36
C THR A 98 -10.36 5.69 -8.55
N GLY A 99 -11.52 5.05 -8.71
CA GLY A 99 -11.61 3.62 -9.00
C GLY A 99 -10.92 3.25 -10.31
N ARG A 100 -11.08 4.05 -11.35
CA ARG A 100 -10.40 3.84 -12.64
C ARG A 100 -8.89 4.00 -12.52
N ASP A 101 -8.40 4.99 -11.82
CA ASP A 101 -6.96 5.18 -11.57
C ASP A 101 -6.36 3.99 -10.83
N SER A 102 -7.04 3.49 -9.80
CA SER A 102 -6.64 2.31 -9.04
C SER A 102 -6.59 1.04 -9.91
N LEU A 103 -7.60 0.80 -10.74
CA LEU A 103 -7.63 -0.34 -11.66
C LEU A 103 -6.52 -0.28 -12.70
N MET A 104 -6.27 0.89 -13.27
CA MET A 104 -5.18 1.08 -14.21
C MET A 104 -3.81 0.88 -13.55
N ASP A 105 -3.60 1.42 -12.35
CA ASP A 105 -2.35 1.24 -11.61
C ASP A 105 -2.09 -0.24 -11.32
N THR A 106 -3.08 -0.96 -10.85
CA THR A 106 -3.00 -2.41 -10.62
C THR A 106 -2.69 -3.17 -11.91
N GLY A 107 -3.43 -2.89 -12.99
CA GLY A 107 -3.29 -3.57 -14.27
C GLY A 107 -1.95 -3.29 -14.98
N LEU A 108 -1.35 -2.11 -14.79
CA LEU A 108 -0.07 -1.76 -15.40
C LEU A 108 1.13 -2.15 -14.53
N ARG A 109 1.01 -2.02 -13.22
CA ARG A 109 2.09 -2.28 -12.27
C ARG A 109 2.40 -3.76 -12.16
N THR A 110 1.40 -4.63 -12.17
CA THR A 110 1.57 -6.08 -12.06
C THR A 110 2.39 -6.67 -13.21
N PRO A 111 2.08 -6.44 -14.50
CA PRO A 111 2.92 -6.93 -15.60
C PRO A 111 4.34 -6.35 -15.57
N LYS A 112 4.49 -5.08 -15.22
CA LYS A 112 5.81 -4.42 -15.14
C LYS A 112 6.70 -5.05 -14.06
N SER A 113 6.14 -5.29 -12.87
CA SER A 113 6.86 -5.97 -11.79
C SER A 113 7.13 -7.43 -12.13
N GLY A 114 6.19 -8.14 -12.77
CA GLY A 114 6.38 -9.51 -13.23
C GLY A 114 7.49 -9.64 -14.28
N TYR A 115 7.58 -8.74 -15.23
CA TYR A 115 8.66 -8.72 -16.23
C TYR A 115 10.02 -8.43 -15.58
N LEU A 116 10.08 -7.48 -14.64
CA LEU A 116 11.30 -7.22 -13.88
C LEU A 116 11.72 -8.44 -13.07
N TYR A 117 10.78 -9.06 -12.36
CA TYR A 117 11.02 -10.29 -11.59
C TYR A 117 11.60 -11.41 -12.49
N ARG A 118 10.98 -11.68 -13.65
CA ARG A 118 11.47 -12.69 -14.59
C ARG A 118 12.90 -12.42 -15.02
N ARG A 119 13.23 -11.17 -15.35
CA ARG A 119 14.59 -10.78 -15.76
C ARG A 119 15.60 -10.95 -14.62
N LEU A 120 15.23 -10.55 -13.40
CA LEU A 120 16.08 -10.73 -12.22
C LEU A 120 16.28 -12.21 -11.90
N ALA A 121 15.21 -13.00 -11.90
CA ALA A 121 15.31 -14.45 -11.67
C ALA A 121 16.23 -15.13 -12.69
N ASN A 122 16.10 -14.80 -13.95
CA ASN A 122 17.00 -15.33 -14.99
C ASN A 122 18.46 -14.87 -14.82
N ALA A 123 18.67 -13.65 -14.33
CA ALA A 123 20.03 -13.14 -14.11
C ALA A 123 20.69 -13.74 -12.87
N LEU A 124 19.89 -14.12 -11.87
CA LEU A 124 20.39 -14.59 -10.57
C LEU A 124 20.41 -16.12 -10.43
N GLN A 125 19.71 -16.86 -11.27
CA GLN A 125 19.54 -18.33 -11.16
C GLN A 125 20.85 -19.10 -11.16
N ASP A 126 21.86 -18.59 -11.87
CA ASP A 126 23.15 -19.27 -12.06
C ASP A 126 24.19 -18.88 -11.00
N LEU A 127 23.86 -17.90 -10.13
CA LEU A 127 24.81 -17.41 -9.14
C LEU A 127 24.91 -18.36 -7.95
N LYS A 128 26.15 -18.74 -7.62
CA LYS A 128 26.48 -19.63 -6.54
C LYS A 128 27.71 -19.16 -5.78
N VAL A 129 27.69 -19.32 -4.48
CA VAL A 129 28.88 -19.13 -3.64
C VAL A 129 29.74 -20.39 -3.74
N GLU A 130 30.97 -20.25 -4.18
CA GLU A 130 31.95 -21.34 -4.26
C GLU A 130 32.74 -21.48 -2.94
N TYR A 131 33.51 -22.57 -2.79
CA TYR A 131 34.26 -22.84 -1.56
C TYR A 131 35.35 -21.82 -1.22
N ASP A 132 35.78 -21.03 -2.22
CA ASP A 132 36.69 -19.89 -2.04
C ASP A 132 36.01 -18.60 -1.57
N LEU A 133 34.70 -18.68 -1.21
CA LEU A 133 33.83 -17.60 -0.77
C LEU A 133 33.52 -16.55 -1.87
N THR A 134 33.93 -16.78 -3.09
CA THR A 134 33.55 -15.94 -4.22
C THR A 134 32.18 -16.33 -4.76
N VAL A 135 31.42 -15.35 -5.28
CA VAL A 135 30.16 -15.61 -6.01
C VAL A 135 30.46 -15.71 -7.49
N ARG A 136 30.07 -16.84 -8.09
CA ARG A 136 30.34 -17.11 -9.51
C ARG A 136 29.06 -17.50 -10.27
N ASP A 137 29.07 -17.25 -11.59
CA ASP A 137 28.05 -17.72 -12.50
C ASP A 137 28.33 -19.16 -12.99
N ALA A 138 27.45 -19.71 -13.85
CA ALA A 138 27.61 -21.05 -14.45
C ALA A 138 28.91 -21.19 -15.24
N ASN A 139 29.45 -20.11 -15.80
CA ASN A 139 30.68 -20.07 -16.55
C ASN A 139 31.94 -19.91 -15.67
N LYS A 140 31.77 -19.96 -14.35
CA LYS A 140 32.81 -19.73 -13.34
C LYS A 140 33.40 -18.32 -13.33
N LYS A 141 32.73 -17.35 -13.97
CA LYS A 141 33.11 -15.96 -13.90
C LYS A 141 32.79 -15.39 -12.52
N ILE A 142 33.76 -14.73 -11.91
CA ILE A 142 33.58 -14.09 -10.61
C ILE A 142 32.67 -12.86 -10.78
N ILE A 143 31.56 -12.85 -10.08
CA ILE A 143 30.59 -11.74 -10.01
C ILE A 143 30.84 -10.88 -8.76
N GLN A 144 31.13 -11.54 -7.64
CA GLN A 144 31.54 -10.87 -6.41
C GLN A 144 32.74 -11.62 -5.80
N PHE A 145 33.70 -10.91 -5.26
CA PHE A 145 34.82 -11.50 -4.55
C PHE A 145 34.47 -12.00 -3.15
N SER A 146 33.46 -11.40 -2.53
CA SER A 146 32.86 -11.86 -1.29
C SER A 146 31.35 -11.67 -1.36
N TYR A 147 30.57 -12.64 -0.86
CA TYR A 147 29.10 -12.55 -0.85
C TYR A 147 28.66 -11.27 -0.12
N GLY A 148 27.89 -10.41 -0.81
CA GLY A 148 27.41 -9.14 -0.26
C GLY A 148 28.51 -8.14 0.12
N GLU A 149 29.77 -8.36 -0.32
CA GLU A 149 31.00 -7.60 0.04
C GLU A 149 31.48 -7.84 1.48
N ASP A 150 30.62 -8.27 2.40
CA ASP A 150 30.90 -8.51 3.81
C ASP A 150 30.93 -10.00 4.20
N GLY A 151 30.52 -10.90 3.31
CA GLY A 151 30.44 -12.34 3.53
C GLY A 151 29.29 -12.78 4.47
N ILE A 152 28.36 -11.87 4.81
CA ILE A 152 27.29 -12.16 5.77
C ILE A 152 26.05 -12.68 5.04
N ASP A 153 25.57 -13.84 5.46
CA ASP A 153 24.27 -14.37 5.03
C ASP A 153 23.14 -13.68 5.79
N ILE A 154 22.40 -12.81 5.10
CA ILE A 154 21.30 -12.03 5.67
C ILE A 154 20.20 -12.95 6.26
N SER A 155 19.99 -14.14 5.70
CA SER A 155 19.00 -15.09 6.21
C SER A 155 19.33 -15.62 7.61
N LYS A 156 20.61 -15.60 7.97
CA LYS A 156 21.15 -16.06 9.27
C LYS A 156 21.45 -14.91 10.22
N SER A 157 21.21 -13.65 9.80
CA SER A 157 21.45 -12.45 10.59
C SER A 157 20.14 -11.84 11.10
N GLU A 158 20.19 -11.09 12.18
CA GLU A 158 19.04 -10.34 12.72
C GLU A 158 18.80 -9.06 11.92
N GLY A 159 18.03 -9.17 10.82
CA GLY A 159 17.71 -8.03 9.95
C GLY A 159 18.94 -7.43 9.23
N GLY A 160 19.92 -8.26 8.89
CA GLY A 160 21.16 -7.82 8.22
C GLY A 160 22.15 -7.10 9.14
N ARG A 161 21.95 -7.17 10.46
CA ARG A 161 22.86 -6.56 11.45
C ARG A 161 23.56 -7.64 12.26
N ILE A 162 24.82 -7.43 12.55
CA ILE A 162 25.57 -8.28 13.48
C ILE A 162 25.23 -7.83 14.90
N ASN A 163 24.65 -8.72 15.69
CA ASN A 163 24.37 -8.47 17.10
C ASN A 163 25.61 -8.81 17.94
N VAL A 164 26.55 -7.85 18.02
CA VAL A 164 27.82 -8.03 18.75
C VAL A 164 27.59 -8.39 20.21
N LYS A 165 26.57 -7.86 20.87
CA LYS A 165 26.25 -8.18 22.27
C LYS A 165 25.86 -9.65 22.47
N ARG A 166 25.10 -10.20 21.53
CA ARG A 166 24.72 -11.63 21.56
C ARG A 166 25.93 -12.52 21.34
N ILE A 167 26.74 -12.20 20.33
CA ILE A 167 27.96 -12.96 20.04
C ILE A 167 28.93 -12.93 21.23
N MET A 168 29.10 -11.77 21.86
CA MET A 168 29.91 -11.67 23.07
C MET A 168 29.39 -12.55 24.20
N LYS A 169 28.08 -12.58 24.45
CA LYS A 169 27.48 -13.47 25.46
C LYS A 169 27.68 -14.94 25.14
N GLU A 170 27.52 -15.33 23.89
CA GLU A 170 27.70 -16.72 23.45
C GLU A 170 29.18 -17.17 23.53
N VAL A 171 30.12 -16.28 23.28
CA VAL A 171 31.56 -16.63 23.29
C VAL A 171 32.20 -16.48 24.67
N ILE A 172 31.80 -15.50 25.45
CA ILE A 172 32.42 -15.21 26.78
C ILE A 172 31.66 -15.90 27.91
N GLY A 173 30.43 -16.38 27.68
CA GLY A 173 29.68 -17.15 28.66
C GLY A 173 29.09 -16.33 29.81
N GLU A 174 28.81 -15.06 29.61
CA GLU A 174 28.07 -14.17 30.55
C GLU A 174 26.67 -13.85 30.05
#